data_ba12fe548ba32f803237d1df71094085
#
_entry.id   ba12fe548ba32f803237d1df71094085
#
_cell.length_a   1.000
_cell.length_b   1.000
_cell.length_c   1.000
_cell.angle_alpha   90.00
_cell.angle_beta   90.00
_cell.angle_gamma   90.00
#
_symmetry.space_group_name_H-M   'P 1'
#
loop_
_entity.id
_entity.type
_entity.pdbx_description
1 polymer ?
#
loop_
_entity_poly.entity_id
_entity_poly.type
_entity_poly.pdbx_seq_one_letter_code
_entity_poly.pdbx_strand_id
1 'polypeptide(L)'
;GDGSRSTKDRKAVASTIYMNPPLSSVGLTEREAIEAGHKVKVASKPVAAVAAMPRAKTQENPRGIMKFVIDAQTDQILGAQLLVIESMEVINLVALAMRHGITASQLRDEIYTHPSITEGLNEVLAVAVPVN
;
A
#
# COMPACT_ATOMS: atom_id res chain seq x y z
N GLY A 1 -26.93 10.31 -2.85
CA GLY A 1 -26.45 9.14 -3.48
C GLY A 1 -27.53 8.11 -3.71
N ASP A 2 -27.22 7.29 -4.60
CA ASP A 2 -28.09 6.18 -5.00
C ASP A 2 -27.97 4.96 -4.09
N GLY A 3 -27.24 5.05 -2.98
CA GLY A 3 -27.02 3.94 -2.07
C GLY A 3 -26.06 2.87 -2.56
N SER A 4 -25.52 3.02 -3.77
CA SER A 4 -24.58 2.06 -4.31
C SER A 4 -23.17 2.15 -3.67
N ARG A 5 -22.87 3.28 -3.04
CA ARG A 5 -21.60 3.50 -2.34
C ARG A 5 -21.78 3.29 -0.84
N SER A 6 -21.20 2.22 -0.35
CA SER A 6 -21.15 1.94 1.08
C SER A 6 -20.04 2.74 1.77
N THR A 7 -20.06 2.78 3.10
CA THR A 7 -18.96 3.34 3.90
C THR A 7 -17.64 2.62 3.60
N LYS A 8 -17.72 1.35 3.23
CA LYS A 8 -16.55 0.54 2.86
C LYS A 8 -15.89 1.11 1.59
N ASP A 9 -16.69 1.52 0.60
CA ASP A 9 -16.16 2.09 -0.64
C ASP A 9 -15.46 3.44 -0.39
N ARG A 10 -15.99 4.25 0.51
CA ARG A 10 -15.37 5.52 0.90
C ARG A 10 -14.01 5.33 1.55
N LYS A 11 -13.83 4.25 2.32
CA LYS A 11 -12.56 3.93 2.97
C LYS A 11 -11.46 3.55 1.98
N ALA A 12 -11.83 3.14 0.78
CA ALA A 12 -10.90 2.80 -0.28
C ALA A 12 -10.62 3.97 -1.22
N VAL A 13 -10.90 5.20 -0.81
CA VAL A 13 -10.58 6.40 -1.58
C VAL A 13 -9.14 6.82 -1.26
N ALA A 14 -8.32 6.86 -2.31
CA ALA A 14 -6.92 7.27 -2.19
C ALA A 14 -6.81 8.79 -2.09
N SER A 15 -5.81 9.26 -1.35
CA SER A 15 -5.45 10.67 -1.27
C SER A 15 -3.93 10.84 -1.38
N THR A 16 -3.49 12.02 -1.82
CA THR A 16 -2.07 12.32 -1.97
C THR A 16 -1.77 13.71 -1.42
N ILE A 17 -0.71 13.78 -0.61
CA ILE A 17 -0.11 15.04 -0.18
C ILE A 17 1.13 15.25 -1.05
N TYR A 18 1.14 16.33 -1.82
CA TYR A 18 2.23 16.63 -2.75
C TYR A 18 3.38 17.32 -2.02
N MET A 19 4.32 16.52 -1.62
CA MET A 19 5.58 16.92 -0.99
C MET A 19 6.72 16.16 -1.69
N ASN A 20 7.92 16.23 -1.20
CA ASN A 20 9.07 15.55 -1.84
C ASN A 20 9.69 14.51 -0.91
N PRO A 21 9.45 13.20 -1.13
CA PRO A 21 8.57 12.62 -2.13
C PRO A 21 7.09 12.76 -1.74
N PRO A 22 6.14 12.57 -2.68
CA PRO A 22 4.72 12.65 -2.34
C PRO A 22 4.32 11.51 -1.41
N LEU A 23 3.36 11.82 -0.53
CA LEU A 23 2.77 10.85 0.40
C LEU A 23 1.36 10.52 -0.08
N SER A 24 1.13 9.27 -0.44
CA SER A 24 -0.20 8.78 -0.82
C SER A 24 -0.68 7.76 0.19
N SER A 25 -1.98 7.80 0.49
CA SER A 25 -2.57 6.92 1.48
C SER A 25 -3.98 6.49 1.06
N VAL A 26 -4.38 5.34 1.57
CA VAL A 26 -5.73 4.80 1.40
C VAL A 26 -6.06 3.94 2.62
N GLY A 27 -7.33 3.94 3.03
CA GLY A 27 -7.83 3.07 4.08
C GLY A 27 -7.31 3.39 5.48
N LEU A 28 -7.15 2.34 6.27
CA LEU A 28 -6.82 2.44 7.69
C LEU A 28 -5.32 2.46 7.94
N THR A 29 -4.90 3.21 8.97
CA THR A 29 -3.57 3.05 9.53
C THR A 29 -3.51 1.76 10.36
N GLU A 30 -2.32 1.33 10.71
CA GLU A 30 -2.13 0.17 11.60
C GLU A 30 -2.92 0.35 12.90
N ARG A 31 -2.82 1.50 13.53
CA ARG A 31 -3.52 1.81 14.78
C ARG A 31 -5.03 1.73 14.61
N GLU A 32 -5.56 2.36 13.55
CA GLU A 32 -7.00 2.34 13.28
C GLU A 32 -7.52 0.92 13.03
N ALA A 33 -6.75 0.10 12.34
CA ALA A 33 -7.12 -1.29 12.08
C ALA A 33 -7.18 -2.13 13.36
N ILE A 34 -6.19 -1.94 14.25
CA ILE A 34 -6.18 -2.62 15.55
C ILE A 34 -7.35 -2.16 16.41
N GLU A 35 -7.61 -0.85 16.47
CA GLU A 35 -8.74 -0.30 17.22
C GLU A 35 -10.09 -0.79 16.68
N ALA A 36 -10.18 -1.07 15.38
CA ALA A 36 -11.38 -1.62 14.75
C ALA A 36 -11.56 -3.13 15.01
N GLY A 37 -10.64 -3.78 15.69
CA GLY A 37 -10.74 -5.19 16.08
C GLY A 37 -10.09 -6.17 15.15
N HIS A 38 -9.33 -5.71 14.15
CA HIS A 38 -8.63 -6.62 13.24
C HIS A 38 -7.41 -7.25 13.88
N LYS A 39 -7.13 -8.50 13.53
CA LYS A 39 -5.80 -9.07 13.64
C LYS A 39 -5.00 -8.58 12.46
N VAL A 40 -3.91 -7.89 12.71
CA VAL A 40 -3.19 -7.12 11.69
C VAL A 40 -1.81 -7.69 11.45
N LYS A 41 -1.43 -7.80 10.18
CA LYS A 41 -0.03 -7.92 9.77
C LYS A 41 0.36 -6.68 8.98
N VAL A 42 1.60 -6.28 9.13
CA VAL A 42 2.15 -5.08 8.48
C VAL A 42 3.31 -5.48 7.58
N ALA A 43 3.27 -4.99 6.36
CA ALA A 43 4.37 -5.07 5.41
C ALA A 43 4.94 -3.68 5.26
N SER A 44 6.19 -3.48 5.65
CA SER A 44 6.83 -2.17 5.58
C SER A 44 8.28 -2.33 5.18
N LYS A 45 8.73 -1.48 4.25
CA LYS A 45 10.11 -1.51 3.78
C LYS A 45 10.53 -0.11 3.35
N PRO A 46 11.72 0.36 3.79
CA PRO A 46 12.29 1.60 3.27
C PRO A 46 12.50 1.48 1.76
N VAL A 47 12.17 2.52 1.01
CA VAL A 47 12.35 2.55 -0.45
C VAL A 47 13.78 2.24 -0.85
N ALA A 48 14.75 2.73 -0.08
CA ALA A 48 16.18 2.46 -0.32
C ALA A 48 16.53 0.97 -0.25
N ALA A 49 15.70 0.15 0.42
CA ALA A 49 15.92 -1.29 0.57
C ALA A 49 15.17 -2.13 -0.47
N VAL A 50 14.38 -1.49 -1.35
CA VAL A 50 13.60 -2.19 -2.39
C VAL A 50 14.46 -2.31 -3.65
N ALA A 51 14.99 -3.51 -3.90
CA ALA A 51 15.95 -3.74 -4.98
C ALA A 51 15.35 -3.57 -6.37
N ALA A 52 14.07 -3.88 -6.54
CA ALA A 52 13.39 -3.82 -7.84
C ALA A 52 13.15 -2.39 -8.32
N MET A 53 13.14 -1.40 -7.43
CA MET A 53 12.85 -0.02 -7.82
C MET A 53 14.03 0.63 -8.57
N PRO A 54 13.75 1.47 -9.58
CA PRO A 54 14.80 2.17 -10.31
C PRO A 54 15.63 3.07 -9.41
N ARG A 55 16.90 2.72 -9.20
CA ARG A 55 17.79 3.43 -8.29
C ARG A 55 17.98 4.90 -8.67
N ALA A 56 18.04 5.19 -9.96
CA ALA A 56 18.23 6.57 -10.43
C ALA A 56 17.08 7.48 -9.95
N LYS A 57 15.88 6.94 -9.83
CA LYS A 57 14.71 7.69 -9.35
C LYS A 57 14.62 7.72 -7.82
N THR A 58 15.05 6.67 -7.14
CA THR A 58 14.92 6.57 -5.68
C THR A 58 16.08 7.17 -4.91
N GLN A 59 17.27 7.28 -5.52
CA GLN A 59 18.46 7.86 -4.89
C GLN A 59 18.31 9.34 -4.56
N GLU A 60 17.49 10.07 -5.31
CA GLU A 60 17.23 11.48 -5.03
C GLU A 60 16.46 11.67 -3.72
N ASN A 61 15.80 10.63 -3.24
CA ASN A 61 15.01 10.71 -2.02
C ASN A 61 15.01 9.38 -1.25
N PRO A 62 16.11 9.09 -0.51
CA PRO A 62 16.26 7.82 0.21
C PRO A 62 15.36 7.67 1.44
N ARG A 63 14.58 8.71 1.78
CA ARG A 63 13.72 8.71 2.97
C ARG A 63 12.38 8.03 2.78
N GLY A 64 12.06 7.59 1.57
CA GLY A 64 10.78 6.98 1.27
C GLY A 64 10.55 5.67 2.02
N ILE A 65 9.28 5.37 2.25
CA ILE A 65 8.85 4.13 2.88
C ILE A 65 7.53 3.68 2.24
N MET A 66 7.36 2.38 2.08
CA MET A 66 6.09 1.79 1.67
C MET A 66 5.58 0.92 2.80
N LYS A 67 4.32 1.15 3.21
CA LYS A 67 3.70 0.42 4.31
C LYS A 67 2.30 -0.04 3.93
N PHE A 68 2.00 -1.30 4.20
CA PHE A 68 0.69 -1.91 4.00
C PHE A 68 0.17 -2.48 5.30
N VAL A 69 -1.11 -2.23 5.56
CA VAL A 69 -1.85 -2.75 6.71
C VAL A 69 -2.80 -3.82 6.19
N ILE A 70 -2.68 -5.03 6.67
CA ILE A 70 -3.34 -6.21 6.11
C ILE A 70 -4.08 -6.95 7.22
N ASP A 71 -5.29 -7.41 6.93
CA ASP A 71 -6.01 -8.30 7.84
C ASP A 71 -5.35 -9.68 7.82
N ALA A 72 -4.86 -10.13 8.98
CA ALA A 72 -4.09 -11.37 9.08
C ALA A 72 -4.94 -12.62 8.85
N GLN A 73 -6.26 -12.53 9.01
CA GLN A 73 -7.17 -13.67 8.83
C GLN A 73 -7.67 -13.80 7.39
N THR A 74 -7.94 -12.68 6.74
CA THR A 74 -8.55 -12.67 5.40
C THR A 74 -7.56 -12.34 4.30
N ASP A 75 -6.37 -11.85 4.64
CA ASP A 75 -5.37 -11.32 3.72
C ASP A 75 -5.85 -10.08 2.94
N GLN A 76 -6.96 -9.47 3.35
CA GLN A 76 -7.45 -8.24 2.74
C GLN A 76 -6.56 -7.07 3.11
N ILE A 77 -6.31 -6.18 2.15
CA ILE A 77 -5.59 -4.94 2.41
C ILE A 77 -6.56 -3.97 3.09
N LEU A 78 -6.21 -3.53 4.30
CA LEU A 78 -7.01 -2.60 5.09
C LEU A 78 -6.58 -1.16 4.87
N GLY A 79 -5.34 -0.94 4.49
CA GLY A 79 -4.81 0.38 4.21
C GLY A 79 -3.38 0.35 3.71
N ALA A 80 -2.92 1.49 3.22
CA ALA A 80 -1.54 1.66 2.77
C ALA A 80 -1.11 3.12 2.88
N GLN A 81 0.19 3.32 3.17
CA GLN A 81 0.83 4.63 3.19
C GLN A 81 2.14 4.51 2.39
N LEU A 82 2.22 5.27 1.31
CA LEU A 82 3.33 5.22 0.37
C LEU A 82 4.00 6.59 0.29
N LEU A 83 5.19 6.69 0.86
CA LEU A 83 6.03 7.87 0.76
C LEU A 83 7.14 7.57 -0.26
N VAL A 84 6.83 7.79 -1.54
CA VAL A 84 7.73 7.44 -2.64
C VAL A 84 7.34 8.23 -3.90
N ILE A 85 8.30 8.45 -4.79
CA ILE A 85 8.00 9.05 -6.09
C ILE A 85 6.92 8.22 -6.80
N GLU A 86 6.07 8.89 -7.55
CA GLU A 86 4.95 8.27 -8.29
C GLU A 86 3.93 7.55 -7.38
N SER A 87 3.93 7.85 -6.07
CA SER A 87 3.01 7.20 -5.14
C SER A 87 1.53 7.43 -5.50
N MET A 88 1.21 8.59 -6.13
CA MET A 88 -0.14 8.89 -6.57
C MET A 88 -0.65 7.90 -7.63
N GLU A 89 0.24 7.30 -8.42
CA GLU A 89 -0.14 6.27 -9.38
C GLU A 89 -0.29 4.90 -8.71
N VAL A 90 0.69 4.54 -7.89
CA VAL A 90 0.68 3.23 -7.20
C VAL A 90 -0.50 3.11 -6.24
N ILE A 91 -0.85 4.19 -5.54
CA ILE A 91 -1.95 4.16 -4.58
C ILE A 91 -3.30 3.91 -5.26
N ASN A 92 -3.46 4.35 -6.50
CA ASN A 92 -4.68 4.06 -7.27
C ASN A 92 -4.84 2.56 -7.51
N LEU A 93 -3.75 1.86 -7.81
CA LEU A 93 -3.78 0.41 -7.96
C LEU A 93 -4.17 -0.27 -6.64
N VAL A 94 -3.60 0.19 -5.52
CA VAL A 94 -3.91 -0.36 -4.21
C VAL A 94 -5.40 -0.13 -3.86
N ALA A 95 -5.90 1.08 -4.08
CA ALA A 95 -7.30 1.40 -3.85
C ALA A 95 -8.24 0.54 -4.71
N LEU A 96 -7.88 0.33 -5.96
CA LEU A 96 -8.64 -0.53 -6.87
C LEU A 96 -8.68 -1.98 -6.35
N ALA A 97 -7.54 -2.49 -5.92
CA ALA A 97 -7.43 -3.82 -5.33
C ALA A 97 -8.32 -3.97 -4.09
N MET A 98 -8.31 -2.97 -3.21
CA MET A 98 -9.14 -2.96 -2.00
C MET A 98 -10.62 -3.00 -2.33
N ARG A 99 -11.07 -2.22 -3.31
CA ARG A 99 -12.48 -2.18 -3.72
C ARG A 99 -12.98 -3.49 -4.30
N HIS A 100 -12.11 -4.24 -4.95
CA HIS A 100 -12.47 -5.48 -5.63
C HIS A 100 -12.06 -6.73 -4.87
N GLY A 101 -11.65 -6.58 -3.59
CA GLY A 101 -11.32 -7.70 -2.73
C GLY A 101 -10.07 -8.47 -3.15
N ILE A 102 -9.17 -7.84 -3.89
CA ILE A 102 -7.88 -8.44 -4.24
C ILE A 102 -7.01 -8.47 -2.99
N THR A 103 -6.48 -9.64 -2.67
CA THR A 103 -5.71 -9.84 -1.44
C THR A 103 -4.28 -9.32 -1.55
N ALA A 104 -3.64 -9.14 -0.40
CA ALA A 104 -2.23 -8.77 -0.34
C ALA A 104 -1.35 -9.80 -1.06
N SER A 105 -1.64 -11.08 -0.89
CA SER A 105 -0.89 -12.16 -1.56
C SER A 105 -1.05 -12.11 -3.07
N GLN A 106 -2.24 -11.79 -3.58
CA GLN A 106 -2.46 -11.63 -5.01
C GLN A 106 -1.67 -10.46 -5.57
N LEU A 107 -1.63 -9.32 -4.88
CA LEU A 107 -0.81 -8.17 -5.30
C LEU A 107 0.68 -8.49 -5.23
N ARG A 108 1.11 -9.19 -4.20
CA ARG A 108 2.51 -9.60 -4.03
C ARG A 108 2.99 -10.45 -5.21
N ASP A 109 2.14 -11.36 -5.67
CA ASP A 109 2.51 -12.36 -6.67
C ASP A 109 2.23 -11.92 -8.11
N GLU A 110 1.71 -10.70 -8.30
CA GLU A 110 1.42 -10.16 -9.63
C GLU A 110 2.72 -9.83 -10.37
N ILE A 111 2.63 -9.85 -11.71
CA ILE A 111 3.74 -9.49 -12.59
C ILE A 111 3.58 -8.04 -13.02
N TYR A 112 4.55 -7.21 -12.66
CA TYR A 112 4.55 -5.79 -13.01
C TYR A 112 5.61 -5.48 -14.06
N THR A 113 5.36 -4.43 -14.85
CA THR A 113 6.34 -3.92 -15.79
C THR A 113 7.66 -3.57 -15.10
N HIS A 114 8.77 -3.98 -15.70
CA HIS A 114 10.10 -3.63 -15.21
C HIS A 114 10.81 -2.69 -16.21
N PRO A 115 11.45 -1.58 -15.75
CA PRO A 115 11.51 -1.11 -14.37
C PRO A 115 10.31 -0.23 -14.00
N SER A 116 9.76 -0.39 -12.82
CA SER A 116 8.67 0.46 -12.33
C SER A 116 8.69 0.57 -10.81
N ILE A 117 8.08 1.63 -10.29
CA ILE A 117 7.87 1.76 -8.84
C ILE A 117 6.86 0.72 -8.35
N THR A 118 5.86 0.43 -9.18
CA THR A 118 4.81 -0.54 -8.84
C THR A 118 5.37 -1.93 -8.52
N GLU A 119 6.43 -2.36 -9.20
CA GLU A 119 7.02 -3.68 -8.94
C GLU A 119 7.60 -3.81 -7.53
N GLY A 120 7.79 -2.69 -6.82
CA GLY A 120 8.17 -2.72 -5.41
C GLY A 120 7.14 -3.44 -4.54
N LEU A 121 5.89 -3.56 -4.98
CA LEU A 121 4.84 -4.32 -4.27
C LEU A 121 5.24 -5.78 -4.08
N ASN A 122 5.96 -6.37 -5.02
CA ASN A 122 6.43 -7.76 -4.90
C ASN A 122 7.32 -7.94 -3.66
N GLU A 123 8.26 -7.03 -3.45
CA GLU A 123 9.19 -7.11 -2.33
C GLU A 123 8.56 -6.67 -1.00
N VAL A 124 7.82 -5.57 -1.00
CA VAL A 124 7.27 -5.02 0.23
C VAL A 124 6.23 -5.97 0.82
N LEU A 125 5.31 -6.47 0.01
CA LEU A 125 4.27 -7.37 0.51
C LEU A 125 4.80 -8.72 0.96
N ALA A 126 6.01 -9.09 0.54
CA ALA A 126 6.65 -10.34 0.96
C ALA A 126 7.17 -10.29 2.40
N VAL A 127 7.31 -9.11 3.01
CA VAL A 127 7.86 -8.97 4.37
C VAL A 127 6.78 -8.75 5.44
N ALA A 128 5.53 -9.08 5.15
CA ALA A 128 4.43 -8.90 6.09
C ALA A 128 4.62 -9.75 7.35
N VAL A 129 4.43 -9.13 8.51
CA VAL A 129 4.55 -9.78 9.82
C VAL A 129 3.38 -9.41 10.73
N PRO A 130 2.89 -10.33 11.56
CA PRO A 130 1.84 -10.03 12.55
C PRO A 130 2.30 -8.98 13.56
N VAL A 131 1.39 -8.11 14.00
CA VAL A 131 1.69 -7.07 14.99
C VAL A 131 0.79 -7.16 16.23
N ASN A 132 -0.23 -8.01 16.21
CA ASN A 132 -1.10 -8.23 17.38
C ASN A 132 -1.65 -9.65 17.46
#